data_07813da2e95137c94c1e84dbd2bdf63b
#
_entry.id   07813da2e95137c94c1e84dbd2bdf63b
#
_cell.length_a   1.000
_cell.length_b   1.000
_cell.length_c   1.000
_cell.angle_alpha   90.00
_cell.angle_beta   90.00
_cell.angle_gamma   90.00
#
_symmetry.space_group_name_H-M   'P 1'
#
loop_
_entity.id
_entity.type
_entity.pdbx_description
1 polymer ?
#
loop_
_entity_poly.entity_id
_entity_poly.type
_entity_poly.pdbx_seq_one_letter_code
_entity_poly.pdbx_strand_id
1 'polypeptide(L)'
;AGTGNVTVILNGKPSSMTNDQLVNLLKNMPVSNVAKAEVMYNAPAKYRVRGAVINLVLKNTKSEEPFVRGEVGTEYMQARYANGSGHANLSFVGKKLSADILYSADYQKRIIDNDIISHHKIGDIIYDIEQYNKGERRGLTHNMRAALDYQLSENDHLNMAYTSAITPNRKAVEKSSGNFSESSNSKMGDEQMHNVNVDYTSSLGLNVGLDYTYYNYPSTQDYINKTESSEQLFLADASQTINR
;
A
#
# COMPACT_ATOMS: atom_id res chain seq x y z
N ALA A 1 -2.99 -21.50 -15.40
CA ALA A 1 -1.78 -21.04 -14.72
C ALA A 1 -2.21 -19.94 -13.77
N GLY A 2 -2.05 -20.15 -12.45
CA GLY A 2 -2.58 -19.25 -11.44
C GLY A 2 -1.89 -17.88 -11.49
N THR A 3 -2.65 -16.84 -11.71
CA THR A 3 -2.30 -15.46 -11.39
C THR A 3 -2.39 -15.26 -9.87
N GLY A 4 -1.51 -15.95 -9.13
CA GLY A 4 -1.38 -15.73 -7.69
C GLY A 4 -0.82 -14.35 -7.45
N ASN A 5 -1.49 -13.55 -6.62
CA ASN A 5 -0.95 -12.27 -6.18
C ASN A 5 0.42 -12.49 -5.55
N VAL A 6 1.42 -11.75 -6.01
CA VAL A 6 2.75 -11.74 -5.40
C VAL A 6 2.67 -10.94 -4.11
N THR A 7 3.05 -11.56 -3.00
CA THR A 7 3.11 -10.86 -1.71
C THR A 7 4.53 -10.34 -1.49
N VAL A 8 4.66 -9.06 -1.18
CA VAL A 8 5.95 -8.48 -0.78
C VAL A 8 6.04 -8.48 0.75
N ILE A 9 7.17 -8.94 1.26
CA ILE A 9 7.47 -8.97 2.69
C ILE A 9 8.78 -8.22 2.97
N LEU A 10 8.87 -7.62 4.14
CA LEU A 10 10.07 -6.87 4.58
C LEU A 10 10.74 -7.63 5.73
N ASN A 11 12.04 -7.87 5.59
CA ASN A 11 12.85 -8.59 6.60
C ASN A 11 12.20 -9.91 7.07
N GLY A 12 11.57 -10.65 6.13
CA GLY A 12 10.92 -11.91 6.42
C GLY A 12 9.54 -11.82 7.07
N LYS A 13 8.96 -10.64 7.18
CA LYS A 13 7.63 -10.42 7.77
C LYS A 13 6.63 -9.93 6.72
N PRO A 14 5.39 -10.44 6.74
CA PRO A 14 4.32 -9.92 5.90
C PRO A 14 4.08 -8.44 6.25
N SER A 15 3.93 -7.61 5.22
CA SER A 15 3.53 -6.23 5.40
C SER A 15 2.00 -6.15 5.52
N SER A 16 1.51 -5.37 6.47
CA SER A 16 0.08 -5.04 6.59
C SER A 16 -0.36 -3.94 5.61
N MET A 17 0.58 -3.38 4.85
CA MET A 17 0.31 -2.39 3.82
C MET A 17 -0.42 -2.99 2.63
N THR A 18 -1.26 -2.19 1.99
CA THR A 18 -1.76 -2.53 0.65
C THR A 18 -0.60 -2.57 -0.36
N ASN A 19 -0.78 -3.27 -1.47
CA ASN A 19 0.27 -3.32 -2.51
C ASN A 19 0.67 -1.92 -2.99
N ASP A 20 -0.28 -1.00 -3.17
CA ASP A 20 0.00 0.37 -3.62
C ASP A 20 0.82 1.14 -2.57
N GLN A 21 0.48 1.03 -1.29
CA GLN A 21 1.22 1.66 -0.20
C GLN A 21 2.64 1.11 -0.09
N LEU A 22 2.80 -0.21 -0.22
CA LEU A 22 4.10 -0.85 -0.19
C LEU A 22 4.97 -0.45 -1.39
N VAL A 23 4.39 -0.41 -2.59
CA VAL A 23 5.09 0.06 -3.79
C VAL A 23 5.54 1.51 -3.64
N ASN A 24 4.69 2.39 -3.10
CA ASN A 24 5.05 3.79 -2.85
C ASN A 24 6.18 3.91 -1.82
N LEU A 25 6.13 3.14 -0.73
CA LEU A 25 7.22 3.10 0.25
C LEU A 25 8.54 2.66 -0.41
N LEU A 26 8.50 1.60 -1.23
CA LEU A 26 9.69 1.05 -1.87
C LEU A 26 10.27 1.97 -2.94
N LYS A 27 9.44 2.65 -3.72
CA LYS A 27 9.91 3.65 -4.70
C LYS A 27 10.69 4.79 -4.04
N ASN A 28 10.28 5.18 -2.84
CA ASN A 28 10.88 6.28 -2.10
C ASN A 28 12.01 5.83 -1.15
N MET A 29 12.27 4.53 -1.07
CA MET A 29 13.35 3.99 -0.23
C MET A 29 14.66 3.97 -1.00
N PRO A 30 15.75 4.53 -0.47
CA PRO A 30 17.07 4.44 -1.09
C PRO A 30 17.47 2.99 -1.36
N VAL A 31 17.93 2.69 -2.57
CA VAL A 31 18.42 1.35 -2.94
C VAL A 31 19.55 0.90 -2.03
N SER A 32 20.34 1.86 -1.54
CA SER A 32 21.41 1.60 -0.57
C SER A 32 20.93 0.96 0.74
N ASN A 33 19.64 1.11 1.09
CA ASN A 33 19.04 0.49 2.29
C ASN A 33 18.63 -0.97 2.06
N VAL A 34 18.62 -1.45 0.81
CA VAL A 34 18.29 -2.83 0.48
C VAL A 34 19.56 -3.68 0.43
N ALA A 35 19.61 -4.75 1.22
CA ALA A 35 20.70 -5.72 1.18
C ALA A 35 20.51 -6.72 0.03
N LYS A 36 19.30 -7.25 -0.10
CA LYS A 36 18.92 -8.21 -1.14
C LYS A 36 17.40 -8.29 -1.31
N ALA A 37 16.99 -8.74 -2.49
CA ALA A 37 15.62 -9.17 -2.77
C ALA A 37 15.62 -10.67 -3.03
N GLU A 38 14.81 -11.42 -2.26
CA GLU A 38 14.67 -12.87 -2.40
C GLU A 38 13.32 -13.17 -3.04
N VAL A 39 13.32 -13.83 -4.18
CA VAL A 39 12.09 -14.24 -4.88
C VAL A 39 11.83 -15.71 -4.56
N MET A 40 10.66 -15.99 -4.02
CA MET A 40 10.22 -17.34 -3.68
C MET A 40 8.89 -17.64 -4.38
N TYR A 41 8.85 -18.67 -5.20
CA TYR A 41 7.61 -19.06 -5.90
C TYR A 41 6.59 -19.73 -4.97
N ASN A 42 7.07 -20.37 -3.91
CA ASN A 42 6.26 -20.94 -2.83
C ASN A 42 6.79 -20.41 -1.50
N ALA A 43 5.98 -19.64 -0.81
CA ALA A 43 6.34 -19.09 0.48
C ALA A 43 6.52 -20.20 1.52
N PRO A 44 7.66 -20.29 2.21
CA PRO A 44 7.78 -21.12 3.41
C PRO A 44 6.72 -20.76 4.45
N ALA A 45 6.21 -21.76 5.18
CA ALA A 45 5.14 -21.59 6.18
C ALA A 45 5.46 -20.55 7.26
N LYS A 46 6.75 -20.33 7.56
CA LYS A 46 7.21 -19.32 8.52
C LYS A 46 6.77 -17.90 8.18
N TYR A 47 6.54 -17.59 6.90
CA TYR A 47 6.10 -16.25 6.46
C TYR A 47 4.58 -16.05 6.55
N ARG A 48 3.80 -17.10 6.85
CA ARG A 48 2.33 -17.07 7.01
C ARG A 48 1.58 -16.47 5.81
N VAL A 49 2.15 -16.57 4.62
CA VAL A 49 1.56 -16.14 3.35
C VAL A 49 1.51 -17.31 2.37
N ARG A 50 0.63 -17.24 1.38
CA ARG A 50 0.49 -18.26 0.33
C ARG A 50 0.91 -17.70 -1.03
N GLY A 51 1.47 -18.56 -1.87
CA GLY A 51 1.86 -18.21 -3.24
C GLY A 51 3.27 -17.65 -3.35
N ALA A 52 3.50 -16.84 -4.38
CA ALA A 52 4.80 -16.23 -4.63
C ALA A 52 5.06 -15.05 -3.67
N VAL A 53 6.31 -14.96 -3.23
CA VAL A 53 6.75 -13.92 -2.28
C VAL A 53 8.03 -13.27 -2.77
N ILE A 54 8.10 -11.95 -2.62
CA ILE A 54 9.34 -11.18 -2.73
C ILE A 54 9.70 -10.69 -1.32
N ASN A 55 10.79 -11.23 -0.77
CA ASN A 55 11.31 -10.77 0.51
C ASN A 55 12.42 -9.74 0.30
N LEU A 56 12.15 -8.51 0.70
CA LEU A 56 13.13 -7.44 0.71
C LEU A 56 13.84 -7.40 2.06
N VAL A 57 15.09 -7.78 2.05
CA VAL A 57 15.94 -7.73 3.23
C VAL A 57 16.62 -6.37 3.25
N LEU A 58 16.32 -5.58 4.26
CA LEU A 58 16.95 -4.29 4.47
C LEU A 58 18.33 -4.48 5.13
N LYS A 59 19.27 -3.61 4.80
CA LYS A 59 20.60 -3.64 5.41
C LYS A 59 20.50 -3.29 6.89
N ASN A 60 21.08 -4.14 7.70
CA ASN A 60 21.43 -3.81 9.07
C ASN A 60 22.88 -3.28 9.05
N THR A 61 23.02 -1.99 8.84
CA THR A 61 24.34 -1.38 8.68
C THR A 61 24.81 -0.90 10.06
N LYS A 62 25.99 -1.38 10.48
CA LYS A 62 26.68 -0.90 11.67
C LYS A 62 27.98 -0.27 11.24
N SER A 63 28.43 0.76 11.94
CA SER A 63 29.70 1.42 11.68
C SER A 63 30.41 1.74 12.98
N GLU A 64 31.71 1.47 13.04
CA GLU A 64 32.56 1.85 14.18
C GLU A 64 32.61 3.38 14.32
N GLU A 65 32.62 4.10 13.21
CA GLU A 65 32.54 5.55 13.17
C GLU A 65 31.12 5.97 12.85
N PRO A 66 30.42 6.63 13.79
CA PRO A 66 29.05 7.08 13.55
C PRO A 66 28.98 8.09 12.39
N PHE A 67 27.97 7.94 11.54
CA PHE A 67 27.71 8.90 10.48
C PHE A 67 26.20 9.11 10.26
N VAL A 68 25.89 10.24 9.64
CA VAL A 68 24.56 10.59 9.19
C VAL A 68 24.58 10.71 7.68
N ARG A 69 23.57 10.19 7.03
CA ARG A 69 23.33 10.40 5.59
C ARG A 69 21.89 10.80 5.37
N GLY A 70 21.68 11.64 4.36
CA GLY A 70 20.36 12.07 3.95
C GLY A 70 20.21 11.98 2.43
N GLU A 71 18.98 11.82 1.99
CA GLU A 71 18.59 11.83 0.59
C GLU A 71 17.28 12.57 0.44
N VAL A 72 17.17 13.40 -0.58
CA VAL A 72 15.92 14.01 -1.02
C VAL A 72 15.75 13.74 -2.50
N GLY A 73 14.51 13.46 -2.90
CA GLY A 73 14.20 13.18 -4.30
C GLY A 73 12.82 13.65 -4.66
N THR A 74 12.63 13.88 -5.95
CA THR A 74 11.34 14.22 -6.53
C THR A 74 11.14 13.42 -7.81
N GLU A 75 9.90 13.04 -8.08
CA GLU A 75 9.50 12.37 -9.31
C GLU A 75 8.33 13.13 -9.92
N TYR A 76 8.38 13.32 -11.22
CA TYR A 76 7.29 13.85 -12.01
C TYR A 76 6.94 12.85 -13.12
N MET A 77 5.67 12.53 -13.24
CA MET A 77 5.16 11.65 -14.28
C MET A 77 4.00 12.32 -15.01
N GLN A 78 4.15 12.51 -16.31
CA GLN A 78 3.08 12.99 -17.18
C GLN A 78 2.44 11.79 -17.88
N ALA A 79 1.20 11.50 -17.49
CA ALA A 79 0.30 10.64 -18.25
C ALA A 79 -0.83 11.52 -18.81
N ARG A 80 -2.09 11.11 -18.73
CA ARG A 80 -3.22 11.97 -19.04
C ARG A 80 -3.30 13.19 -18.10
N TYR A 81 -2.84 13.01 -16.85
CA TYR A 81 -2.69 14.04 -15.83
C TYR A 81 -1.28 14.06 -15.28
N ALA A 82 -0.89 15.22 -14.77
CA ALA A 82 0.34 15.37 -14.03
C ALA A 82 0.23 14.62 -12.69
N ASN A 83 1.19 13.76 -12.41
CA ASN A 83 1.39 13.08 -11.14
C ASN A 83 2.79 13.41 -10.64
N GLY A 84 3.02 13.30 -9.35
CA GLY A 84 4.35 13.56 -8.81
C GLY A 84 4.48 13.14 -7.38
N SER A 85 5.71 12.94 -6.98
CA SER A 85 6.07 12.63 -5.61
C SER A 85 7.32 13.38 -5.17
N GLY A 86 7.44 13.55 -3.86
CA GLY A 86 8.65 14.01 -3.22
C GLY A 86 8.93 13.18 -2.00
N HIS A 87 10.21 12.90 -1.74
CA HIS A 87 10.62 12.17 -0.55
C HIS A 87 11.88 12.75 0.09
N ALA A 88 12.00 12.53 1.37
CA ALA A 88 13.20 12.81 2.15
C ALA A 88 13.48 11.61 3.06
N ASN A 89 14.76 11.24 3.14
CA ASN A 89 15.26 10.20 4.01
C ASN A 89 16.44 10.72 4.83
N LEU A 90 16.47 10.35 6.10
CA LEU A 90 17.58 10.61 7.00
C LEU A 90 17.92 9.32 7.74
N SER A 91 19.16 8.89 7.66
CA SER A 91 19.67 7.70 8.35
C SER A 91 20.85 8.06 9.23
N PHE A 92 20.81 7.62 10.48
CA PHE A 92 21.94 7.58 11.41
C PHE A 92 22.45 6.15 11.50
N VAL A 93 23.75 5.98 11.39
CA VAL A 93 24.41 4.67 11.53
C VAL A 93 25.53 4.79 12.52
N GLY A 94 25.47 4.00 13.59
CA GLY A 94 26.50 3.91 14.60
C GLY A 94 26.85 2.47 14.95
N LYS A 95 27.71 2.27 15.93
CA LYS A 95 28.19 0.94 16.34
C LYS A 95 27.08 0.07 16.93
N LYS A 96 26.27 0.64 17.80
CA LYS A 96 25.18 -0.08 18.53
C LYS A 96 23.79 0.37 18.13
N LEU A 97 23.67 1.55 17.55
CA LEU A 97 22.40 2.17 17.19
C LEU A 97 22.40 2.57 15.73
N SER A 98 21.37 2.16 15.01
CA SER A 98 21.03 2.71 13.70
C SER A 98 19.58 3.15 13.71
N ALA A 99 19.31 4.27 13.06
CA ALA A 99 17.95 4.81 12.94
C ALA A 99 17.73 5.38 11.56
N ASP A 100 16.54 5.21 11.02
CA ASP A 100 16.13 5.85 9.78
C ASP A 100 14.76 6.51 9.93
N ILE A 101 14.60 7.65 9.23
CA ILE A 101 13.32 8.31 9.04
C ILE A 101 13.15 8.55 7.54
N LEU A 102 12.05 8.07 6.98
CA LEU A 102 11.61 8.31 5.61
C LEU A 102 10.26 9.01 5.66
N TYR A 103 10.13 10.06 4.86
CA TYR A 103 8.85 10.68 4.58
C TYR A 103 8.69 10.84 3.06
N SER A 104 7.51 10.56 2.54
CA SER A 104 7.13 10.90 1.17
C SER A 104 5.72 11.46 1.07
N ALA A 105 5.51 12.27 0.04
CA ALA A 105 4.21 12.77 -0.37
C ALA A 105 4.02 12.45 -1.85
N ASP A 106 2.97 11.65 -2.16
CA ASP A 106 2.71 11.11 -3.49
C ASP A 106 1.33 11.57 -3.97
N TYR A 107 1.29 12.47 -4.95
CA TYR A 107 0.06 12.87 -5.61
C TYR A 107 -0.20 12.00 -6.83
N GLN A 108 -1.37 11.38 -6.87
CA GLN A 108 -1.82 10.58 -7.99
C GLN A 108 -3.22 10.97 -8.44
N LYS A 109 -3.36 11.16 -9.75
CA LYS A 109 -4.63 11.22 -10.45
C LYS A 109 -4.61 10.21 -11.58
N ARG A 110 -5.53 9.22 -11.51
CA ARG A 110 -5.63 8.13 -12.49
C ARG A 110 -7.03 8.07 -13.06
N ILE A 111 -7.11 7.87 -14.37
CA ILE A 111 -8.34 7.48 -15.06
C ILE A 111 -8.22 6.01 -15.45
N ILE A 112 -9.33 5.31 -15.33
CA ILE A 112 -9.52 3.94 -15.79
C ILE A 112 -10.71 4.00 -16.73
N ASP A 113 -10.47 3.75 -18.01
CA ASP A 113 -11.51 3.65 -19.03
C ASP A 113 -11.53 2.20 -19.52
N ASN A 114 -12.69 1.57 -19.51
CA ASN A 114 -12.86 0.26 -20.14
C ASN A 114 -14.24 0.15 -20.78
N ASP A 115 -14.27 -0.50 -21.93
CA ASP A 115 -15.47 -0.79 -22.68
C ASP A 115 -15.71 -2.30 -22.61
N ILE A 116 -16.93 -2.68 -22.25
CA ILE A 116 -17.37 -4.07 -22.16
C ILE A 116 -18.46 -4.27 -23.20
N ILE A 117 -18.21 -5.17 -24.14
CA ILE A 117 -19.19 -5.63 -25.12
C ILE A 117 -19.39 -7.12 -24.88
N SER A 118 -20.61 -7.53 -24.60
CA SER A 118 -20.91 -8.94 -24.35
C SER A 118 -22.23 -9.36 -24.99
N HIS A 119 -22.27 -10.59 -25.47
CA HIS A 119 -23.42 -11.20 -26.12
C HIS A 119 -23.94 -12.32 -25.22
N HIS A 120 -25.17 -12.17 -24.73
CA HIS A 120 -25.80 -13.17 -23.86
C HIS A 120 -26.96 -13.84 -24.60
N LYS A 121 -26.87 -15.14 -24.80
CA LYS A 121 -27.96 -15.93 -25.37
C LYS A 121 -28.82 -16.53 -24.24
N ILE A 122 -30.09 -16.16 -24.19
CA ILE A 122 -31.08 -16.71 -23.26
C ILE A 122 -32.22 -17.30 -24.10
N GLY A 123 -32.27 -18.62 -24.17
CA GLY A 123 -33.14 -19.32 -25.13
C GLY A 123 -32.73 -19.02 -26.58
N ASP A 124 -33.65 -18.49 -27.38
CA ASP A 124 -33.39 -18.10 -28.78
C ASP A 124 -33.12 -16.60 -28.95
N ILE A 125 -33.11 -15.83 -27.85
CA ILE A 125 -32.90 -14.39 -27.88
C ILE A 125 -31.43 -14.08 -27.53
N ILE A 126 -30.79 -13.20 -28.31
CA ILE A 126 -29.46 -12.67 -28.05
C ILE A 126 -29.61 -11.27 -27.47
N TYR A 127 -29.01 -11.04 -26.32
CA TYR A 127 -28.91 -9.72 -25.70
C TYR A 127 -27.50 -9.20 -25.86
N ASP A 128 -27.37 -8.12 -26.60
CA ASP A 128 -26.11 -7.39 -26.77
C ASP A 128 -26.02 -6.35 -25.65
N ILE A 129 -25.03 -6.51 -24.78
CA ILE A 129 -24.76 -5.58 -23.67
C ILE A 129 -23.53 -4.78 -24.06
N GLU A 130 -23.71 -3.48 -24.16
CA GLU A 130 -22.63 -2.51 -24.31
C GLU A 130 -22.55 -1.67 -23.05
N GLN A 131 -21.37 -1.57 -22.46
CA GLN A 131 -21.14 -0.82 -21.23
C GLN A 131 -19.80 -0.10 -21.29
N TYR A 132 -19.84 1.21 -21.09
CA TYR A 132 -18.68 2.11 -21.08
C TYR A 132 -18.43 2.54 -19.65
N ASN A 133 -17.30 2.14 -19.09
CA ASN A 133 -16.94 2.44 -17.70
C ASN A 133 -15.81 3.45 -17.66
N LYS A 134 -15.98 4.48 -16.87
CA LYS A 134 -14.99 5.52 -16.64
C LYS A 134 -14.80 5.77 -15.17
N GLY A 135 -13.58 5.50 -14.68
CA GLY A 135 -13.17 5.75 -13.30
C GLY A 135 -12.16 6.88 -13.20
N GLU A 136 -12.33 7.75 -12.22
CA GLU A 136 -11.33 8.73 -11.80
C GLU A 136 -10.99 8.47 -10.33
N ARG A 137 -9.70 8.30 -10.04
CA ARG A 137 -9.20 8.22 -8.67
C ARG A 137 -8.12 9.28 -8.46
N ARG A 138 -8.20 10.00 -7.35
CA ARG A 138 -7.21 11.00 -6.99
C ARG A 138 -6.97 11.02 -5.49
N GLY A 139 -5.75 11.35 -5.11
CA GLY A 139 -5.36 11.52 -3.71
C GLY A 139 -3.91 11.98 -3.58
N LEU A 140 -3.62 12.62 -2.48
CA LEU A 140 -2.27 12.90 -2.01
C LEU A 140 -2.00 11.98 -0.82
N THR A 141 -1.08 11.03 -0.99
CA THR A 141 -0.73 10.08 0.07
C THR A 141 0.55 10.53 0.76
N HIS A 142 0.50 10.66 2.06
CA HIS A 142 1.65 10.89 2.92
C HIS A 142 2.09 9.54 3.50
N ASN A 143 3.34 9.16 3.22
CA ASN A 143 3.94 7.97 3.80
C ASN A 143 5.04 8.39 4.77
N MET A 144 5.10 7.73 5.92
CA MET A 144 6.16 7.92 6.89
C MET A 144 6.64 6.56 7.39
N ARG A 145 7.93 6.42 7.52
CA ARG A 145 8.56 5.28 8.19
C ARG A 145 9.64 5.81 9.13
N ALA A 146 9.60 5.36 10.38
CA ALA A 146 10.70 5.52 11.32
C ALA A 146 11.12 4.13 11.79
N ALA A 147 12.42 3.86 11.78
CA ALA A 147 12.95 2.58 12.23
C ALA A 147 14.17 2.79 13.11
N LEU A 148 14.33 1.90 14.06
CA LEU A 148 15.41 1.88 15.01
C LEU A 148 15.92 0.46 15.17
N ASP A 149 17.21 0.29 15.10
CA ASP A 149 17.94 -0.95 15.35
C ASP A 149 18.94 -0.69 16.48
N TYR A 150 18.79 -1.37 17.61
CA TYR A 150 19.60 -1.16 18.76
C TYR A 150 20.19 -2.47 19.29
N GLN A 151 21.52 -2.54 19.35
CA GLN A 151 22.24 -3.63 19.98
C GLN A 151 22.47 -3.32 21.46
N LEU A 152 21.66 -3.92 22.33
CA LEU A 152 21.78 -3.75 23.78
C LEU A 152 23.06 -4.41 24.33
N SER A 153 23.34 -5.65 23.87
CA SER A 153 24.55 -6.40 24.19
C SER A 153 25.08 -7.12 22.94
N GLU A 154 26.08 -7.98 23.05
CA GLU A 154 26.59 -8.78 21.90
C GLU A 154 25.50 -9.67 21.30
N ASN A 155 24.59 -10.19 22.14
CA ASN A 155 23.55 -11.14 21.73
C ASN A 155 22.13 -10.62 21.95
N ASP A 156 21.95 -9.43 22.52
CA ASP A 156 20.64 -8.81 22.74
C ASP A 156 20.41 -7.71 21.71
N HIS A 157 19.30 -7.81 20.98
CA HIS A 157 18.99 -6.96 19.85
C HIS A 157 17.53 -6.52 19.85
N LEU A 158 17.30 -5.22 19.68
CA LEU A 158 15.97 -4.62 19.61
C LEU A 158 15.81 -3.93 18.26
N ASN A 159 14.78 -4.33 17.53
CA ASN A 159 14.31 -3.67 16.32
C ASN A 159 12.95 -3.06 16.58
N MET A 160 12.76 -1.80 16.17
CA MET A 160 11.46 -1.13 16.19
C MET A 160 11.23 -0.46 14.85
N ALA A 161 10.01 -0.52 14.36
CA ALA A 161 9.62 0.22 13.17
C ALA A 161 8.18 0.73 13.31
N TYR A 162 7.99 1.97 12.94
CA TYR A 162 6.68 2.57 12.73
C TYR A 162 6.53 2.92 11.26
N THR A 163 5.39 2.60 10.67
CA THR A 163 5.05 2.95 9.30
C THR A 163 3.63 3.49 9.25
N SER A 164 3.43 4.57 8.50
CA SER A 164 2.08 5.09 8.24
C SER A 164 1.88 5.47 6.79
N ALA A 165 0.63 5.38 6.34
CA ALA A 165 0.17 5.89 5.05
C ALA A 165 -1.16 6.60 5.27
N ILE A 166 -1.22 7.89 4.94
CA ILE A 166 -2.39 8.74 5.16
C ILE A 166 -2.75 9.41 3.85
N THR A 167 -3.98 9.23 3.39
CA THR A 167 -4.52 9.87 2.18
C THR A 167 -5.77 10.66 2.55
N PRO A 168 -5.62 11.94 2.92
CA PRO A 168 -6.75 12.79 3.21
C PRO A 168 -7.60 13.03 1.96
N ASN A 169 -8.91 13.13 2.11
CA ASN A 169 -9.85 13.45 1.03
C ASN A 169 -9.64 12.60 -0.24
N ARG A 170 -9.30 11.31 -0.06
CA ARG A 170 -9.21 10.38 -1.18
C ARG A 170 -10.54 10.34 -1.91
N LYS A 171 -10.51 10.58 -3.21
CA LYS A 171 -11.71 10.60 -4.05
C LYS A 171 -11.62 9.52 -5.12
N ALA A 172 -12.70 8.75 -5.26
CA ALA A 172 -12.92 7.81 -6.34
C ALA A 172 -14.31 8.08 -6.94
N VAL A 173 -14.38 8.26 -8.25
CA VAL A 173 -15.62 8.40 -9.00
C VAL A 173 -15.60 7.36 -10.09
N GLU A 174 -16.64 6.56 -10.18
CA GLU A 174 -16.83 5.55 -11.20
C GLU A 174 -18.18 5.79 -11.87
N LYS A 175 -18.18 5.90 -13.19
CA LYS A 175 -19.39 6.06 -14.01
C LYS A 175 -19.45 4.93 -14.99
N SER A 176 -20.63 4.39 -15.16
CA SER A 176 -20.92 3.38 -16.15
C SER A 176 -22.14 3.85 -16.95
N SER A 177 -22.05 3.80 -18.27
CA SER A 177 -23.17 4.05 -19.17
C SER A 177 -23.25 2.94 -20.19
N GLY A 178 -24.45 2.44 -20.44
CA GLY A 178 -24.70 1.35 -21.35
C GLY A 178 -26.13 1.34 -21.86
N ASN A 179 -26.42 0.39 -22.74
CA ASN A 179 -27.75 0.28 -23.37
C ASN A 179 -28.85 -0.20 -22.40
N PHE A 180 -28.51 -0.72 -21.20
CA PHE A 180 -29.49 -1.19 -20.21
C PHE A 180 -29.53 -0.35 -18.93
N SER A 181 -28.42 0.30 -18.57
CA SER A 181 -28.35 1.08 -17.34
C SER A 181 -27.24 2.14 -17.39
N GLU A 182 -27.45 3.17 -16.59
CA GLU A 182 -26.42 4.15 -16.25
C GLU A 182 -26.20 4.14 -14.75
N SER A 183 -24.97 4.17 -14.32
CA SER A 183 -24.65 4.29 -12.91
C SER A 183 -23.51 5.28 -12.64
N SER A 184 -23.57 5.91 -11.48
CA SER A 184 -22.50 6.77 -10.96
C SER A 184 -22.26 6.43 -9.52
N ASN A 185 -21.00 6.16 -9.18
CA ASN A 185 -20.56 5.88 -7.82
C ASN A 185 -19.46 6.90 -7.48
N SER A 186 -19.68 7.70 -6.46
CA SER A 186 -18.70 8.66 -5.95
C SER A 186 -18.40 8.33 -4.50
N LYS A 187 -17.14 8.09 -4.19
CA LYS A 187 -16.65 7.81 -2.85
C LYS A 187 -15.58 8.80 -2.45
N MET A 188 -15.70 9.39 -1.27
CA MET A 188 -14.73 10.31 -0.72
C MET A 188 -14.51 10.04 0.78
N GLY A 189 -13.26 10.09 1.24
CA GLY A 189 -12.95 9.87 2.64
C GLY A 189 -11.47 9.98 2.94
N ASP A 190 -11.16 9.89 4.23
CA ASP A 190 -9.80 9.95 4.77
C ASP A 190 -9.31 8.52 5.03
N GLU A 191 -8.37 8.04 4.22
CA GLU A 191 -7.76 6.73 4.42
C GLU A 191 -6.50 6.86 5.25
N GLN A 192 -6.38 6.06 6.30
CA GLN A 192 -5.19 6.04 7.14
C GLN A 192 -4.84 4.63 7.59
N MET A 193 -3.54 4.36 7.59
CA MET A 193 -2.96 3.13 8.09
C MET A 193 -1.75 3.47 8.97
N HIS A 194 -1.64 2.79 10.09
CA HIS A 194 -0.50 2.85 11.00
C HIS A 194 -0.09 1.44 11.37
N ASN A 195 1.19 1.15 11.31
CA ASN A 195 1.75 -0.13 11.73
C ASN A 195 2.93 0.11 12.68
N VAL A 196 2.94 -0.60 13.77
CA VAL A 196 4.06 -0.66 14.73
C VAL A 196 4.57 -2.09 14.76
N ASN A 197 5.86 -2.24 14.58
CA ASN A 197 6.55 -3.52 14.69
C ASN A 197 7.68 -3.40 15.71
N VAL A 198 7.76 -4.35 16.64
CA VAL A 198 8.81 -4.44 17.64
C VAL A 198 9.32 -5.87 17.70
N ASP A 199 10.62 -6.06 17.57
CA ASP A 199 11.27 -7.35 17.69
C ASP A 199 12.42 -7.28 18.68
N TYR A 200 12.43 -8.19 19.63
CA TYR A 200 13.49 -8.37 20.57
C TYR A 200 14.07 -9.78 20.49
N THR A 201 15.36 -9.86 20.34
CA THR A 201 16.12 -11.11 20.41
C THR A 201 17.02 -11.06 21.64
N SER A 202 16.94 -12.07 22.48
CA SER A 202 17.72 -12.17 23.73
C SER A 202 18.87 -13.17 23.61
N SER A 203 19.95 -12.91 24.30
CA SER A 203 21.06 -13.84 24.54
C SER A 203 20.65 -15.19 25.11
N LEU A 204 19.49 -15.24 25.77
CA LEU A 204 18.90 -16.49 26.32
C LEU A 204 18.17 -17.31 25.25
N GLY A 205 18.22 -16.93 23.97
CA GLY A 205 17.53 -17.61 22.87
C GLY A 205 16.03 -17.25 22.77
N LEU A 206 15.55 -16.27 23.55
CA LEU A 206 14.19 -15.79 23.46
C LEU A 206 14.06 -14.79 22.30
N ASN A 207 13.06 -14.99 21.44
CA ASN A 207 12.67 -14.06 20.40
C ASN A 207 11.22 -13.63 20.63
N VAL A 208 11.01 -12.36 20.83
CA VAL A 208 9.67 -11.76 21.05
C VAL A 208 9.42 -10.78 19.91
N GLY A 209 8.27 -10.91 19.26
CA GLY A 209 7.82 -10.00 18.20
C GLY A 209 6.41 -9.50 18.51
N LEU A 210 6.21 -8.19 18.35
CA LEU A 210 4.91 -7.53 18.35
C LEU A 210 4.71 -6.87 17.00
N ASP A 211 3.57 -7.11 16.38
CA ASP A 211 3.11 -6.39 15.18
C ASP A 211 1.69 -5.92 15.44
N TYR A 212 1.48 -4.60 15.33
CA TYR A 212 0.17 -3.99 15.49
C TYR A 212 -0.14 -3.10 14.31
N THR A 213 -1.29 -3.33 13.69
CA THR A 213 -1.79 -2.51 12.57
C THR A 213 -3.14 -1.92 12.92
N TYR A 214 -3.25 -0.62 12.73
CA TYR A 214 -4.49 0.13 12.72
C TYR A 214 -4.75 0.62 11.28
N TYR A 215 -5.93 0.32 10.76
CA TYR A 215 -6.42 0.85 9.48
C TYR A 215 -7.80 1.45 9.71
N ASN A 216 -8.03 2.64 9.15
CA ASN A 216 -9.32 3.30 9.20
C ASN A 216 -9.60 4.04 7.90
N TYR A 217 -10.83 3.90 7.38
CA TYR A 217 -11.29 4.58 6.19
C TYR A 217 -12.76 5.00 6.33
N PRO A 218 -13.06 6.07 7.11
CA PRO A 218 -14.38 6.70 7.06
C PRO A 218 -14.57 7.33 5.68
N SER A 219 -15.71 7.08 5.06
CA SER A 219 -16.01 7.58 3.72
C SER A 219 -17.49 7.78 3.51
N THR A 220 -17.84 8.81 2.75
CA THR A 220 -19.18 9.00 2.18
C THR A 220 -19.22 8.41 0.79
N GLN A 221 -20.33 7.79 0.45
CA GLN A 221 -20.56 7.18 -0.85
C GLN A 221 -21.93 7.58 -1.39
N ASP A 222 -21.95 8.15 -2.58
CA ASP A 222 -23.13 8.47 -3.34
C ASP A 222 -23.20 7.50 -4.52
N TYR A 223 -24.25 6.72 -4.61
CA TYR A 223 -24.50 5.79 -5.70
C TYR A 223 -25.83 6.09 -6.37
N ILE A 224 -25.80 6.33 -7.66
CA ILE A 224 -26.98 6.54 -8.50
C ILE A 224 -27.00 5.44 -9.55
N ASN A 225 -28.15 4.78 -9.70
CA ASN A 225 -28.38 3.80 -10.77
C ASN A 225 -29.70 4.15 -11.48
N LYS A 226 -29.65 4.26 -12.80
CA LYS A 226 -30.77 4.54 -13.68
C LYS A 226 -30.93 3.39 -14.66
N THR A 227 -32.16 2.92 -14.76
CA THR A 227 -32.61 1.99 -15.80
C THR A 227 -33.76 2.64 -16.57
N GLU A 228 -34.20 2.06 -17.68
CA GLU A 228 -35.36 2.59 -18.45
C GLU A 228 -36.60 2.79 -17.61
N SER A 229 -36.79 1.99 -16.55
CA SER A 229 -38.02 1.97 -15.73
C SER A 229 -37.84 2.53 -14.32
N SER A 230 -36.62 2.81 -13.87
CA SER A 230 -36.38 3.25 -12.49
C SER A 230 -35.08 4.05 -12.33
N GLU A 231 -35.10 4.98 -11.38
CA GLU A 231 -33.93 5.65 -10.85
C GLU A 231 -33.79 5.33 -9.36
N GLN A 232 -32.62 4.89 -8.94
CA GLN A 232 -32.33 4.56 -7.54
C GLN A 232 -31.15 5.42 -7.07
N LEU A 233 -31.33 6.10 -5.95
CA LEU A 233 -30.29 6.87 -5.28
C LEU A 233 -30.00 6.22 -3.93
N PHE A 234 -28.74 5.88 -3.71
CA PHE A 234 -28.24 5.40 -2.41
C PHE A 234 -27.19 6.35 -1.90
N LEU A 235 -27.41 6.86 -0.70
CA LEU A 235 -26.44 7.63 0.05
C LEU A 235 -26.01 6.79 1.24
N ALA A 236 -24.72 6.58 1.42
CA ALA A 236 -24.21 5.78 2.51
C ALA A 236 -22.96 6.43 3.14
N ASP A 237 -22.95 6.46 4.46
CA ASP A 237 -21.76 6.66 5.23
C ASP A 237 -21.17 5.29 5.58
N ALA A 238 -19.95 5.05 5.15
CA ALA A 238 -19.27 3.80 5.39
C ALA A 238 -17.98 4.05 6.19
N SER A 239 -17.71 3.20 7.15
CA SER A 239 -16.45 3.18 7.87
C SER A 239 -15.89 1.77 7.89
N GLN A 240 -14.63 1.64 7.54
CA GLN A 240 -13.90 0.38 7.67
C GLN A 240 -12.76 0.60 8.67
N THR A 241 -12.79 -0.15 9.78
CA THR A 241 -11.73 -0.13 10.79
C THR A 241 -11.20 -1.54 10.97
N ILE A 242 -9.89 -1.70 10.91
CA ILE A 242 -9.20 -2.97 11.13
C ILE A 242 -8.11 -2.74 12.19
N ASN A 243 -8.15 -3.56 13.24
CA ASN A 243 -7.10 -3.67 14.25
C ASN A 243 -6.57 -5.11 14.23
N ARG A 244 -5.28 -5.30 14.12
CA ARG A 244 -4.62 -6.61 14.09
C ARG A 244 -3.36 -6.58 14.93
#